data_e8ba0897e66515f61e6d74f6a849634a
#
_entry.id   e8ba0897e66515f61e6d74f6a849634a
#
_cell.length_a   1.000
_cell.length_b   1.000
_cell.length_c   1.000
_cell.angle_alpha   90.00
_cell.angle_beta   90.00
_cell.angle_gamma   90.00
#
_symmetry.space_group_name_H-M   'P 1'
#
loop_
_entity.id
_entity.type
_entity.pdbx_description
1 polymer ?
#
loop_
_entity_poly.entity_id
_entity_poly.type
_entity_poly.pdbx_seq_one_letter_code
_entity_poly.pdbx_strand_id
1 'polypeptide(L)'
;FNMEHDVAAARIIFGCGVALVQLPCAGVVSEFATSGPELECHLRGKNKLCDYLVDLTKSEAEKYAKGKAWTRIIWDVTAVAWLLDGDFEEDYLVHSPIPGYDNHYVLDPQRHFIRYVYHVKRDSLFTDLFAKLGRS
;
A
#
# COMPACT_ATOMS: atom_id res chain seq x y z
N PHE A 1 -12.45 -1.05 -0.29
CA PHE A 1 -12.67 -0.64 1.11
C PHE A 1 -12.85 0.88 1.21
N ASN A 2 -11.79 1.71 1.14
CA ASN A 2 -11.89 3.15 1.40
C ASN A 2 -12.93 3.86 0.51
N MET A 3 -12.96 3.57 -0.78
CA MET A 3 -13.93 4.17 -1.71
C MET A 3 -15.35 3.65 -1.51
N GLU A 4 -15.51 2.40 -1.09
CA GLU A 4 -16.84 1.82 -0.81
C GLU A 4 -17.49 2.44 0.42
N HIS A 5 -16.69 2.88 1.39
CA HIS A 5 -17.21 3.50 2.60
C HIS A 5 -17.81 4.89 2.36
N ASP A 6 -17.30 5.62 1.37
CA ASP A 6 -17.86 6.90 0.96
C ASP A 6 -17.60 7.17 -0.53
N VAL A 7 -18.47 6.62 -1.37
CA VAL A 7 -18.40 6.80 -2.83
C VAL A 7 -18.60 8.28 -3.21
N ALA A 8 -19.42 9.02 -2.47
CA ALA A 8 -19.67 10.44 -2.76
C ALA A 8 -18.40 11.26 -2.53
N ALA A 9 -17.71 11.08 -1.40
CA ALA A 9 -16.42 11.71 -1.14
C ALA A 9 -15.36 11.30 -2.16
N ALA A 10 -15.28 10.01 -2.52
CA ALA A 10 -14.38 9.52 -3.56
C ALA A 10 -14.61 10.25 -4.90
N ARG A 11 -15.87 10.40 -5.32
CA ARG A 11 -16.23 11.13 -6.56
C ARG A 11 -15.77 12.57 -6.53
N ILE A 12 -15.87 13.25 -5.37
CA ILE A 12 -15.38 14.63 -5.21
C ILE A 12 -13.87 14.67 -5.39
N ILE A 13 -13.12 13.81 -4.72
CA ILE A 13 -11.64 13.75 -4.80
C ILE A 13 -11.19 13.48 -6.24
N PHE A 14 -11.77 12.49 -6.89
CA PHE A 14 -11.45 12.17 -8.29
C PHE A 14 -11.92 13.25 -9.28
N GLY A 15 -12.84 14.12 -8.89
CA GLY A 15 -13.44 15.16 -9.74
C GLY A 15 -12.89 16.57 -9.54
N CYS A 16 -12.17 16.87 -8.45
CA CYS A 16 -11.84 18.25 -8.07
C CYS A 16 -10.64 18.86 -8.81
N GLY A 17 -9.94 18.09 -9.64
CA GLY A 17 -8.83 18.61 -10.45
C GLY A 17 -7.50 18.83 -9.73
N VAL A 18 -7.39 18.46 -8.45
CA VAL A 18 -6.11 18.49 -7.73
C VAL A 18 -5.17 17.40 -8.21
N ALA A 19 -3.88 17.58 -8.00
CA ALA A 19 -2.90 16.51 -8.22
C ALA A 19 -3.23 15.31 -7.34
N LEU A 20 -3.50 14.17 -7.97
CA LEU A 20 -3.91 12.94 -7.31
C LEU A 20 -3.04 11.79 -7.76
N VAL A 21 -2.63 10.96 -6.79
CA VAL A 21 -1.97 9.67 -7.03
C VAL A 21 -2.87 8.57 -6.49
N GLN A 22 -3.27 7.66 -7.34
CA GLN A 22 -4.06 6.49 -6.97
C GLN A 22 -3.13 5.29 -6.77
N LEU A 23 -3.19 4.69 -5.58
CA LEU A 23 -2.53 3.44 -5.24
C LEU A 23 -3.60 2.34 -5.06
N PRO A 24 -3.86 1.51 -6.08
CA PRO A 24 -4.89 0.47 -5.98
C PRO A 24 -4.51 -0.59 -4.95
N CYS A 25 -5.43 -0.92 -4.05
CA CYS A 25 -5.18 -1.95 -3.04
C CYS A 25 -5.02 -3.34 -3.66
N ALA A 26 -5.99 -3.76 -4.47
CA ALA A 26 -5.97 -5.08 -5.11
C ALA A 26 -5.04 -5.10 -6.32
N GLY A 27 -4.13 -6.08 -6.36
CA GLY A 27 -3.22 -6.30 -7.49
C GLY A 27 -2.01 -5.36 -7.56
N VAL A 28 -1.93 -4.33 -6.72
CA VAL A 28 -0.79 -3.40 -6.67
C VAL A 28 -0.25 -3.34 -5.25
N VAL A 29 -0.89 -2.61 -4.34
CA VAL A 29 -0.44 -2.49 -2.95
C VAL A 29 -0.45 -3.84 -2.23
N SER A 30 -1.35 -4.76 -2.61
CA SER A 30 -1.40 -6.12 -2.06
C SER A 30 -0.14 -6.96 -2.32
N GLU A 31 0.70 -6.57 -3.26
CA GLU A 31 2.00 -7.21 -3.49
C GLU A 31 3.03 -6.83 -2.41
N PHE A 32 2.83 -5.71 -1.71
CA PHE A 32 3.68 -5.29 -0.61
C PHE A 32 3.36 -6.06 0.67
N ALA A 33 3.61 -7.36 0.62
CA ALA A 33 3.35 -8.31 1.69
C ALA A 33 4.63 -8.90 2.26
N THR A 34 4.68 -9.06 3.58
CA THR A 34 5.77 -9.70 4.31
C THR A 34 5.30 -10.95 5.04
N SER A 35 6.23 -11.72 5.59
CA SER A 35 5.98 -12.96 6.34
C SER A 35 6.68 -12.94 7.70
N GLY A 36 6.28 -13.84 8.61
CA GLY A 36 6.93 -13.98 9.90
C GLY A 36 8.44 -14.23 9.81
N PRO A 37 8.91 -15.21 9.01
CA PRO A 37 10.34 -15.45 8.83
C PRO A 37 11.12 -14.25 8.30
N GLU A 38 10.55 -13.47 7.37
CA GLU A 38 11.19 -12.28 6.82
C GLU A 38 11.35 -11.18 7.89
N LEU A 39 10.27 -10.92 8.65
CA LEU A 39 10.33 -9.97 9.76
C LEU A 39 11.36 -10.37 10.83
N GLU A 40 11.40 -11.66 11.22
CA GLU A 40 12.40 -12.18 12.15
C GLU A 40 13.82 -11.98 11.61
N CYS A 41 14.06 -12.29 10.35
CA CYS A 41 15.38 -12.18 9.73
C CYS A 41 15.89 -10.72 9.69
N HIS A 42 15.02 -9.79 9.35
CA HIS A 42 15.44 -8.41 9.08
C HIS A 42 15.31 -7.46 10.26
N LEU A 43 14.38 -7.70 11.20
CA LEU A 43 14.07 -6.78 12.29
C LEU A 43 14.43 -7.31 13.68
N ARG A 44 14.36 -8.62 13.93
CA ARG A 44 14.56 -9.16 15.26
C ARG A 44 15.92 -8.76 15.86
N GLY A 45 15.89 -8.22 17.11
CA GLY A 45 17.09 -7.82 17.84
C GLY A 45 17.76 -6.53 17.38
N LYS A 46 17.17 -5.78 16.43
CA LYS A 46 17.71 -4.48 16.02
C LYS A 46 17.50 -3.41 17.08
N ASN A 47 16.28 -3.28 17.56
CA ASN A 47 15.90 -2.37 18.63
C ASN A 47 14.50 -2.77 19.18
N LYS A 48 14.07 -2.10 20.26
CA LYS A 48 12.78 -2.40 20.91
C LYS A 48 11.56 -2.22 19.99
N LEU A 49 11.59 -1.23 19.10
CA LEU A 49 10.52 -1.00 18.13
C LEU A 49 10.43 -2.15 17.13
N CYS A 50 11.56 -2.58 16.60
CA CYS A 50 11.61 -3.71 15.68
C CYS A 50 11.09 -4.99 16.32
N ASP A 51 11.51 -5.31 17.54
CA ASP A 51 11.01 -6.48 18.28
C ASP A 51 9.50 -6.40 18.49
N TYR A 52 8.99 -5.25 18.91
CA TYR A 52 7.55 -5.02 19.06
C TYR A 52 6.77 -5.23 17.77
N LEU A 53 7.26 -4.70 16.63
CA LEU A 53 6.62 -4.85 15.33
C LEU A 53 6.59 -6.30 14.86
N VAL A 54 7.66 -7.05 15.09
CA VAL A 54 7.72 -8.49 14.79
C VAL A 54 6.68 -9.24 15.62
N ASP A 55 6.66 -9.04 16.93
CA ASP A 55 5.75 -9.75 17.85
C ASP A 55 4.29 -9.40 17.56
N LEU A 56 3.98 -8.13 17.37
CA LEU A 56 2.63 -7.66 17.06
C LEU A 56 2.15 -8.26 15.73
N THR A 57 2.94 -8.16 14.67
CA THR A 57 2.54 -8.64 13.35
C THR A 57 2.32 -10.15 13.35
N LYS A 58 3.19 -10.90 14.01
CA LYS A 58 3.04 -12.37 14.12
C LYS A 58 1.80 -12.73 14.93
N SER A 59 1.60 -12.11 16.09
CA SER A 59 0.45 -12.40 16.96
C SER A 59 -0.88 -12.09 16.27
N GLU A 60 -0.95 -11.00 15.51
CA GLU A 60 -2.16 -10.66 14.73
C GLU A 60 -2.38 -11.63 13.56
N ALA A 61 -1.33 -11.99 12.84
CA ALA A 61 -1.44 -12.93 11.73
C ALA A 61 -1.89 -14.34 12.19
N GLU A 62 -1.34 -14.84 13.30
CA GLU A 62 -1.69 -16.15 13.85
C GLU A 62 -3.18 -16.28 14.22
N LYS A 63 -3.84 -15.20 14.65
CA LYS A 63 -5.29 -15.18 14.93
C LYS A 63 -6.13 -15.62 13.74
N TYR A 64 -5.68 -15.27 12.52
CA TYR A 64 -6.38 -15.58 11.26
C TYR A 64 -5.83 -16.82 10.58
N ALA A 65 -4.52 -17.03 10.65
CA ALA A 65 -3.85 -18.15 9.98
C ALA A 65 -4.17 -19.51 10.59
N LYS A 66 -4.37 -19.58 11.91
CA LYS A 66 -4.70 -20.84 12.62
C LYS A 66 -3.75 -21.99 12.25
N GLY A 67 -2.44 -21.71 12.26
CA GLY A 67 -1.40 -22.68 11.91
C GLY A 67 -1.15 -22.87 10.41
N LYS A 68 -1.82 -22.13 9.53
CA LYS A 68 -1.53 -22.13 8.09
C LYS A 68 -0.45 -21.12 7.74
N ALA A 69 0.18 -21.28 6.58
CA ALA A 69 1.08 -20.27 6.03
C ALA A 69 0.34 -18.94 5.82
N TRP A 70 1.03 -17.84 6.11
CA TRP A 70 0.46 -16.51 6.00
C TRP A 70 1.46 -15.48 5.49
N THR A 71 0.92 -14.42 4.90
CA THR A 71 1.61 -13.15 4.66
C THR A 71 0.78 -12.00 5.22
N ARG A 72 1.43 -10.88 5.51
CA ARG A 72 0.78 -9.65 5.95
C ARG A 72 1.10 -8.52 4.99
N ILE A 73 0.08 -7.93 4.41
CA ILE A 73 0.22 -6.75 3.55
C ILE A 73 0.41 -5.52 4.46
N ILE A 74 1.37 -4.69 4.11
CA ILE A 74 1.66 -3.43 4.83
C ILE A 74 1.12 -2.26 4.03
N TRP A 75 -0.21 -2.14 4.03
CA TRP A 75 -1.00 -1.32 3.12
C TRP A 75 -0.51 0.12 2.93
N ASP A 76 -0.43 0.91 4.01
CA ASP A 76 -0.34 2.37 3.92
C ASP A 76 1.09 2.89 3.77
N VAL A 77 2.09 2.04 3.95
CA VAL A 77 3.51 2.40 3.74
C VAL A 77 3.77 2.80 2.29
N THR A 78 3.07 2.22 1.33
CA THR A 78 3.20 2.56 -0.09
C THR A 78 2.84 4.02 -0.36
N ALA A 79 1.83 4.58 0.31
CA ALA A 79 1.48 5.99 0.15
C ALA A 79 2.60 6.94 0.63
N VAL A 80 3.34 6.53 1.68
CA VAL A 80 4.52 7.26 2.15
C VAL A 80 5.69 7.04 1.19
N ALA A 81 5.86 5.82 0.68
CA ALA A 81 6.92 5.48 -0.27
C ALA A 81 6.88 6.32 -1.54
N TRP A 82 5.68 6.59 -2.06
CA TRP A 82 5.46 7.50 -3.18
C TRP A 82 6.09 8.88 -2.96
N LEU A 83 6.03 9.41 -1.73
CA LEU A 83 6.56 10.74 -1.39
C LEU A 83 8.08 10.76 -1.19
N LEU A 84 8.74 9.60 -1.09
CA LEU A 84 10.16 9.51 -0.76
C LEU A 84 11.10 9.57 -1.97
N ASP A 85 10.59 9.71 -3.18
CA ASP A 85 11.39 9.78 -4.43
C ASP A 85 12.43 8.65 -4.57
N GLY A 86 12.08 7.47 -4.06
CA GLY A 86 12.99 6.32 -3.94
C GLY A 86 12.90 5.31 -5.07
N ASP A 87 12.25 5.63 -6.19
CA ASP A 87 11.99 4.68 -7.30
C ASP A 87 11.38 3.34 -6.83
N PHE A 88 10.48 3.41 -5.84
CA PHE A 88 9.83 2.22 -5.27
C PHE A 88 8.57 1.79 -6.00
N GLU A 89 8.03 2.67 -6.83
CA GLU A 89 6.74 2.49 -7.48
C GLU A 89 6.79 2.93 -8.94
N GLU A 90 6.03 2.25 -9.77
CA GLU A 90 5.89 2.59 -11.18
C GLU A 90 4.46 3.06 -11.45
N ASP A 91 4.34 4.17 -12.17
CA ASP A 91 3.06 4.80 -12.48
C ASP A 91 2.98 5.30 -13.92
N TYR A 92 1.77 5.63 -14.32
CA TYR A 92 1.50 6.35 -15.55
C TYR A 92 0.29 7.29 -15.38
N LEU A 93 0.13 8.24 -16.30
CA LEU A 93 -1.00 9.14 -16.32
C LEU A 93 -2.22 8.47 -16.95
N VAL A 94 -3.35 8.58 -16.25
CA VAL A 94 -4.66 8.17 -16.73
C VAL A 94 -5.66 9.30 -16.59
N HIS A 95 -6.71 9.32 -17.41
CA HIS A 95 -7.85 10.20 -17.13
C HIS A 95 -8.51 9.78 -15.81
N SER A 96 -8.78 10.76 -14.96
CA SER A 96 -9.39 10.52 -13.66
C SER A 96 -10.72 9.78 -13.81
N PRO A 97 -10.87 8.56 -13.28
CA PRO A 97 -12.12 7.82 -13.40
C PRO A 97 -13.24 8.42 -12.54
N ILE A 98 -14.47 8.02 -12.81
CA ILE A 98 -15.63 8.35 -11.99
C ILE A 98 -16.00 7.10 -11.20
N PRO A 99 -15.79 7.07 -9.86
CA PRO A 99 -16.24 5.95 -9.04
C PRO A 99 -17.77 5.80 -9.11
N GLY A 100 -18.25 4.62 -9.48
CA GLY A 100 -19.66 4.25 -9.47
C GLY A 100 -20.11 3.72 -8.12
N TYR A 101 -21.40 3.83 -7.82
CA TYR A 101 -21.98 3.25 -6.60
C TYR A 101 -22.12 1.72 -6.67
N ASP A 102 -21.85 1.15 -7.83
CA ASP A 102 -21.80 -0.29 -8.11
C ASP A 102 -20.38 -0.88 -8.04
N ASN A 103 -19.42 -0.11 -7.47
CA ASN A 103 -18.00 -0.45 -7.37
C ASN A 103 -17.26 -0.59 -8.70
N HIS A 104 -17.78 0.01 -9.77
CA HIS A 104 -17.10 0.09 -11.05
C HIS A 104 -16.63 1.52 -11.32
N TYR A 105 -15.62 1.65 -12.18
CA TYR A 105 -15.20 2.94 -12.70
C TYR A 105 -15.85 3.22 -14.05
N VAL A 106 -16.37 4.43 -14.20
CA VAL A 106 -16.72 4.97 -15.50
C VAL A 106 -15.54 5.78 -16.02
N LEU A 107 -15.12 5.53 -17.24
CA LEU A 107 -14.00 6.23 -17.88
C LEU A 107 -14.54 7.37 -18.74
N ASP A 108 -13.94 8.56 -18.59
CA ASP A 108 -14.25 9.75 -19.35
C ASP A 108 -12.94 10.40 -19.84
N PRO A 109 -12.63 10.34 -21.13
CA PRO A 109 -11.38 10.87 -21.68
C PRO A 109 -11.31 12.41 -21.68
N GLN A 110 -12.36 13.10 -21.30
CA GLN A 110 -12.35 14.57 -21.19
C GLN A 110 -11.95 15.05 -19.78
N ARG A 111 -11.79 14.13 -18.81
CA ARG A 111 -11.38 14.48 -17.45
C ARG A 111 -9.88 14.73 -17.37
N HIS A 112 -9.48 15.48 -16.33
CA HIS A 112 -8.07 15.74 -16.03
C HIS A 112 -7.30 14.44 -15.76
N PHE A 113 -5.98 14.51 -15.85
CA PHE A 113 -5.11 13.37 -15.57
C PHE A 113 -4.84 13.22 -14.07
N ILE A 114 -4.69 11.98 -13.66
CA ILE A 114 -4.15 11.57 -12.35
C ILE A 114 -3.01 10.57 -12.58
N ARG A 115 -2.15 10.36 -11.59
CA ARG A 115 -1.18 9.28 -11.60
C ARG A 115 -1.82 8.00 -11.07
N TYR A 116 -1.59 6.92 -11.78
CA TYR A 116 -2.06 5.58 -11.41
C TYR A 116 -0.85 4.68 -11.22
N VAL A 117 -0.61 4.27 -9.96
CA VAL A 117 0.44 3.32 -9.63
C VAL A 117 -0.02 1.93 -10.06
N TYR A 118 0.80 1.22 -10.84
CA TYR A 118 0.48 -0.11 -11.34
C TYR A 118 1.43 -1.20 -10.82
N HIS A 119 2.56 -0.81 -10.22
CA HIS A 119 3.53 -1.76 -9.68
C HIS A 119 4.26 -1.17 -8.47
N VAL A 120 4.48 -2.01 -7.45
CA VAL A 120 5.31 -1.71 -6.27
C VAL A 120 6.54 -2.60 -6.33
N LYS A 121 7.72 -2.01 -6.34
CA LYS A 121 9.02 -2.71 -6.28
C LYS A 121 9.25 -3.21 -4.86
N ARG A 122 8.53 -4.27 -4.52
CA ARG A 122 8.40 -4.83 -3.17
C ARG A 122 9.74 -4.96 -2.44
N ASP A 123 10.70 -5.62 -3.06
CA ASP A 123 11.97 -5.94 -2.38
C ASP A 123 12.82 -4.71 -2.12
N SER A 124 12.83 -3.75 -3.04
CA SER A 124 13.50 -2.46 -2.86
C SER A 124 12.88 -1.67 -1.72
N LEU A 125 11.55 -1.60 -1.66
CA LEU A 125 10.82 -0.88 -0.62
C LEU A 125 10.99 -1.53 0.76
N PHE A 126 10.93 -2.87 0.86
CA PHE A 126 11.22 -3.56 2.12
C PHE A 126 12.66 -3.38 2.57
N THR A 127 13.62 -3.41 1.64
CA THR A 127 15.04 -3.17 1.97
C THR A 127 15.22 -1.80 2.61
N ASP A 128 14.64 -0.76 2.03
CA ASP A 128 14.69 0.60 2.58
C ASP A 128 13.95 0.71 3.93
N LEU A 129 12.74 0.15 4.00
CA LEU A 129 11.92 0.16 5.23
C LEU A 129 12.67 -0.51 6.40
N PHE A 130 13.19 -1.71 6.19
CA PHE A 130 13.90 -2.45 7.23
C PHE A 130 15.21 -1.74 7.65
N ALA A 131 15.92 -1.13 6.70
CA ALA A 131 17.10 -0.35 7.01
C ALA A 131 16.77 0.89 7.85
N LYS A 132 15.68 1.59 7.57
CA LYS A 132 15.23 2.75 8.35
C LYS A 132 14.78 2.36 9.75
N LEU A 133 13.96 1.32 9.88
CA LEU A 133 13.51 0.81 11.18
C LEU A 133 14.67 0.33 12.05
N GLY A 134 15.66 -0.33 11.47
CA GLY A 134 16.81 -0.84 12.21
C GLY A 134 17.79 0.23 12.69
N ARG A 135 17.69 1.48 12.21
CA ARG A 135 18.52 2.63 12.63
C ARG A 135 17.86 3.46 13.74
N SER A 136 16.61 3.24 14.03
CA SER A 136 15.79 4.03 14.98
C SER A 136 16.13 3.73 16.43
#